data_3a649c6040f982d25b273b1f298dfade
#
_entry.id   3a649c6040f982d25b273b1f298dfade
#
_cell.length_a   1.000
_cell.length_b   1.000
_cell.length_c   1.000
_cell.angle_alpha   90.00
_cell.angle_beta   90.00
_cell.angle_gamma   90.00
#
_symmetry.space_group_name_H-M   'P 1'
#
loop_
_entity.id
_entity.type
_entity.pdbx_description
1 polymer ?
#
loop_
_entity_poly.entity_id
_entity_poly.type
_entity_poly.pdbx_seq_one_letter_code
_entity_poly.pdbx_strand_id
1 'polypeptide(L)' 'MAQATRKNQETIIRNQKRILRHQARLTQILSNQVGILRNQQAIMKNQKKILSNQGKILAK' A
#
# COMPACT_ATOMS: atom_id res chain seq x y z
N MET A 1 19.32 30.04 27.54
CA MET A 1 19.92 29.71 26.23
C MET A 1 20.09 28.20 26.06
N ALA A 2 20.84 27.53 26.97
CA ALA A 2 21.01 26.07 26.85
C ALA A 2 19.68 25.29 26.90
N GLN A 3 18.73 25.75 27.74
CA GLN A 3 17.42 25.09 27.86
C GLN A 3 16.58 25.23 26.57
N ALA A 4 16.61 26.39 25.93
CA ALA A 4 15.88 26.62 24.70
C ALA A 4 16.45 25.73 23.58
N THR A 5 17.76 25.60 23.51
CA THR A 5 18.44 24.72 22.53
C THR A 5 18.09 23.27 22.76
N ARG A 6 18.06 22.83 24.02
CA ARG A 6 17.65 21.46 24.36
C ARG A 6 16.22 21.16 23.95
N LYS A 7 15.30 22.06 24.26
CA LYS A 7 13.89 21.91 23.87
C LYS A 7 13.75 21.83 22.36
N ASN A 8 14.50 22.65 21.62
CA ASN A 8 14.48 22.63 20.17
C ASN A 8 14.99 21.29 19.63
N GLN A 9 16.09 20.78 20.21
CA GLN A 9 16.63 19.49 19.82
C GLN A 9 15.66 18.35 20.12
N GLU A 10 15.01 18.36 21.29
CA GLU A 10 14.02 17.37 21.65
C GLU A 10 12.83 17.39 20.70
N THR A 11 12.38 18.58 20.31
CA THR A 11 11.28 18.76 19.36
C THR A 11 11.67 18.20 17.99
N ILE A 12 12.88 18.47 17.53
CA ILE A 12 13.40 17.96 16.26
C ILE A 12 13.42 16.43 16.28
N ILE A 13 13.93 15.83 17.35
CA ILE A 13 14.00 14.38 17.49
C ILE A 13 12.60 13.75 17.45
N ARG A 14 11.64 14.34 18.16
CA ARG A 14 10.25 13.86 18.14
C ARG A 14 9.64 13.95 16.75
N ASN A 15 9.89 15.04 16.07
CA ASN A 15 9.40 15.24 14.71
C ASN A 15 10.01 14.23 13.74
N GLN A 16 11.31 13.96 13.88
CA GLN A 16 11.99 12.96 13.06
C GLN A 16 11.40 11.55 13.27
N LYS A 17 11.14 11.19 14.53
CA LYS A 17 10.51 9.90 14.85
C LYS A 17 9.11 9.80 14.24
N ARG A 18 8.36 10.90 14.27
CA ARG A 18 7.02 10.96 13.68
C ARG A 18 7.09 10.78 12.16
N ILE A 19 8.03 11.43 11.51
CA ILE A 19 8.25 11.31 10.08
C ILE A 19 8.60 9.88 9.70
N LEU A 20 9.49 9.23 10.45
CA LEU A 20 9.87 7.85 10.20
C LEU A 20 8.68 6.90 10.31
N ARG A 21 7.80 7.11 11.29
CA ARG A 21 6.57 6.31 11.44
C ARG A 21 5.62 6.53 10.28
N HIS A 22 5.49 7.77 9.81
CA HIS A 22 4.66 8.06 8.63
C HIS A 22 5.21 7.38 7.38
N GLN A 23 6.52 7.41 7.20
CA GLN A 23 7.16 6.75 6.05
C GLN A 23 6.95 5.24 6.10
N ALA A 24 7.03 4.63 7.29
CA ALA A 24 6.75 3.21 7.45
C ALA A 24 5.31 2.87 7.09
N ARG A 25 4.35 3.71 7.50
CA ARG A 25 2.94 3.54 7.13
C ARG A 25 2.72 3.66 5.63
N LEU A 26 3.35 4.64 5.00
CA LEU A 26 3.24 4.81 3.55
C LEU A 26 3.78 3.60 2.80
N THR A 27 4.88 3.04 3.27
CA THR A 27 5.45 1.82 2.70
C THR A 27 4.47 0.66 2.81
N GLN A 28 3.80 0.50 3.95
CA GLN A 28 2.78 -0.54 4.14
C GLN A 28 1.59 -0.33 3.20
N ILE A 29 1.13 0.91 3.06
CA ILE A 29 0.01 1.23 2.17
C ILE A 29 0.37 0.89 0.73
N LEU A 30 1.57 1.25 0.29
CA LEU A 30 2.03 0.94 -1.06
C LEU A 30 2.10 -0.56 -1.29
N SER A 31 2.60 -1.32 -0.32
CA SER A 31 2.65 -2.77 -0.39
C SER A 31 1.26 -3.36 -0.51
N ASN A 32 0.30 -2.86 0.27
CA ASN A 32 -1.09 -3.30 0.21
C ASN A 32 -1.72 -2.99 -1.15
N GLN A 33 -1.45 -1.82 -1.71
CA GLN A 33 -1.96 -1.44 -3.03
C GLN A 33 -1.43 -2.35 -4.12
N VAL A 34 -0.16 -2.73 -4.06
CA VAL A 34 0.43 -3.69 -5.01
C VAL A 34 -0.29 -5.03 -4.90
N GLY A 35 -0.56 -5.49 -3.68
CA GLY A 35 -1.32 -6.71 -3.45
C GLY A 35 -2.73 -6.65 -4.03
N ILE A 36 -3.42 -5.53 -3.85
CA ILE A 36 -4.76 -5.32 -4.40
C ILE A 36 -4.72 -5.37 -5.93
N LEU A 37 -3.74 -4.71 -6.56
CA LEU A 37 -3.59 -4.73 -8.01
C LEU A 37 -3.35 -6.14 -8.54
N ARG A 38 -2.53 -6.93 -7.86
CA ARG A 38 -2.31 -8.34 -8.22
C ARG A 38 -3.58 -9.15 -8.13
N ASN A 39 -4.36 -8.94 -7.07
CA ASN A 39 -5.64 -9.62 -6.90
C ASN A 39 -6.61 -9.24 -8.01
N GLN A 40 -6.68 -7.97 -8.37
CA GLN A 40 -7.54 -7.52 -9.46
C GLN A 40 -7.14 -8.15 -10.79
N GLN A 41 -5.85 -8.26 -11.06
CA GLN A 41 -5.36 -8.92 -12.27
C GLN A 41 -5.75 -10.39 -12.29
N ALA A 42 -5.64 -11.09 -11.15
CA ALA A 42 -6.05 -12.47 -11.03
C ALA A 42 -7.55 -12.64 -11.25
N ILE A 43 -8.36 -11.73 -10.70
CA ILE A 43 -9.81 -11.73 -10.90
C ILE A 43 -10.14 -11.54 -12.37
N MET A 44 -9.48 -10.62 -13.06
CA MET A 44 -9.72 -10.39 -14.48
C MET A 44 -9.36 -11.60 -15.32
N LYS A 45 -8.28 -12.29 -15.02
CA LYS A 45 -7.90 -13.52 -15.70
C LYS A 45 -8.95 -14.59 -15.49
N ASN A 46 -9.45 -14.75 -14.27
CA ASN A 46 -10.50 -15.71 -13.96
C ASN A 46 -11.79 -15.39 -14.71
N GLN A 47 -12.15 -14.11 -14.76
CA GLN A 47 -13.34 -13.70 -15.52
C GLN A 47 -13.22 -14.02 -17.01
N LYS A 48 -12.05 -13.81 -17.59
CA LYS A 48 -11.81 -14.17 -19.00
C LYS A 48 -11.96 -15.67 -19.22
N LYS A 49 -11.46 -16.49 -18.31
CA LYS A 49 -11.60 -17.94 -18.37
C LYS A 49 -13.07 -18.35 -18.28
N ILE A 50 -13.82 -17.75 -17.35
CA ILE A 50 -15.24 -18.02 -17.19
C ILE A 50 -16.00 -17.66 -18.46
N LEU A 51 -15.74 -16.49 -19.04
CA LEU A 51 -16.39 -16.06 -20.28
C LEU A 51 -16.06 -16.99 -21.44
N SER A 52 -14.81 -17.42 -21.55
CA SER A 52 -14.38 -18.38 -22.57
C SER A 52 -15.09 -19.71 -22.39
N ASN A 53 -15.20 -20.21 -21.16
CA ASN A 53 -15.88 -21.46 -20.87
C ASN A 53 -17.38 -21.37 -21.18
N GLN A 54 -18.01 -20.26 -20.84
CA GLN A 54 -19.42 -20.01 -21.17
C GLN A 54 -19.66 -20.00 -22.67
N GLY A 55 -18.74 -19.35 -23.41
CA GLY A 55 -18.80 -19.35 -24.86
C GLY A 55 -18.73 -20.74 -25.45
N LYS A 56 -17.85 -21.61 -24.92
CA LYS A 56 -17.74 -22.99 -25.33
C LYS A 56 -19.00 -23.80 -25.03
N ILE A 57 -19.60 -23.57 -23.87
CA ILE A 57 -20.84 -24.24 -23.50
C ILE A 57 -21.98 -23.82 -24.41
N LEU A 58 -22.10 -22.51 -24.68
CA LEU A 58 -23.15 -22.01 -25.58
C LEU A 58 -22.98 -22.43 -27.00
N ALA A 59 -21.75 -22.66 -27.44
CA ALA A 59 -21.46 -23.11 -28.79
C ALA A 59 -21.81 -24.61 -29.04
N LYS A 60 -21.94 -25.34 -27.94
CA LYS A 60 -22.37 -26.74 -28.04
C LYS A 60 -23.88 -26.84 -28.29
#